data_3cbd8e75b3cf56ed98f34efd85bab708
#
_entry.id   3cbd8e75b3cf56ed98f34efd85bab708
#
_cell.length_a   1.000
_cell.length_b   1.000
_cell.length_c   1.000
_cell.angle_alpha   90.00
_cell.angle_beta   90.00
_cell.angle_gamma   90.00
#
_symmetry.space_group_name_H-M   'P 1'
#
loop_
_entity.id
_entity.type
_entity.pdbx_description
1 polymer ?
#
loop_
_entity_poly.entity_id
_entity_poly.type
_entity_poly.pdbx_seq_one_letter_code
_entity_poly.pdbx_strand_id
1 'polypeptide(L)'
;MAGLPRSGSTLLKSLIDQNPNIHTEPVSSVMELMYHTEEYFKQSEQYQGYQKPQNAHKIISSFIENQYCEREEEIIIDHCRAWPNNIERLKTYITPNPKIICPVRNITEVLTSFITMIHRNSDEFNFIDKALIDGGFSVDDDNRCQYLMGDEGIVEQALWAQSQAFIRHDDKYLLMVEYDDLVNTPEETMRRIYNFLEVDYYHHDFNNVQNNHRESEDQWNLKDMHYVRDKVKKISKKPEDVLSPFILNRYKKLEYWKYPDSPYLVKNGSN
;
A
#
# COMPACT_ATOMS: atom_id res chain seq x y z
N MET A 1 -1.23 7.41 1.75
CA MET A 1 -0.97 6.09 2.39
C MET A 1 -0.43 5.11 1.36
N ALA A 2 0.50 4.24 1.74
CA ALA A 2 1.15 3.30 0.81
C ALA A 2 1.52 1.99 1.54
N GLY A 3 0.50 1.19 1.92
CA GLY A 3 0.69 -0.06 2.66
C GLY A 3 1.00 -1.27 1.79
N LEU A 4 1.62 -2.28 2.40
CA LEU A 4 1.65 -3.61 1.80
C LEU A 4 0.24 -4.18 1.69
N PRO A 5 -0.05 -5.00 0.68
CA PRO A 5 -1.30 -5.75 0.66
C PRO A 5 -1.45 -6.60 1.92
N ARG A 6 -2.64 -6.74 2.45
CA ARG A 6 -2.96 -7.53 3.66
C ARG A 6 -2.21 -7.11 4.94
N SER A 7 -1.71 -5.89 5.01
CA SER A 7 -1.04 -5.30 6.18
C SER A 7 -1.98 -4.52 7.11
N GLY A 8 -3.29 -4.59 6.90
CA GLY A 8 -4.27 -3.87 7.71
C GLY A 8 -4.56 -2.45 7.24
N SER A 9 -4.23 -2.07 6.00
CA SER A 9 -4.50 -0.75 5.44
C SER A 9 -5.99 -0.37 5.52
N THR A 10 -6.90 -1.31 5.22
CA THR A 10 -8.35 -1.06 5.30
C THR A 10 -8.79 -0.82 6.75
N LEU A 11 -8.27 -1.59 7.71
CA LEU A 11 -8.53 -1.37 9.14
C LEU A 11 -8.02 0.01 9.57
N LEU A 12 -6.80 0.37 9.19
CA LEU A 12 -6.22 1.66 9.54
C LEU A 12 -7.02 2.82 8.93
N LYS A 13 -7.41 2.73 7.65
CA LYS A 13 -8.29 3.72 7.01
C LYS A 13 -9.60 3.88 7.80
N SER A 14 -10.27 2.76 8.12
CA SER A 14 -11.53 2.78 8.87
C SER A 14 -11.41 3.38 10.26
N LEU A 15 -10.24 3.28 10.90
CA LEU A 15 -9.97 3.96 12.18
C LEU A 15 -9.75 5.45 11.96
N ILE A 16 -8.94 5.85 10.99
CA ILE A 16 -8.67 7.25 10.69
C ILE A 16 -9.95 7.99 10.31
N ASP A 17 -10.83 7.38 9.52
CA ASP A 17 -12.12 7.95 9.08
C ASP A 17 -13.14 8.15 10.21
N GLN A 18 -12.87 7.69 11.43
CA GLN A 18 -13.65 8.09 12.58
C GLN A 18 -13.45 9.57 12.94
N ASN A 19 -12.33 10.17 12.52
CA ASN A 19 -12.10 11.60 12.68
C ASN A 19 -12.79 12.36 11.53
N PRO A 20 -13.81 13.17 11.81
CA PRO A 20 -14.57 13.87 10.75
C PRO A 20 -13.75 14.92 9.98
N ASN A 21 -12.57 15.29 10.48
CA ASN A 21 -11.67 16.23 9.81
C ASN A 21 -10.67 15.55 8.87
N ILE A 22 -10.69 14.22 8.77
CA ILE A 22 -9.77 13.47 7.93
C ILE A 22 -10.56 12.55 6.99
N HIS A 23 -10.31 12.65 5.69
CA HIS A 23 -10.78 11.71 4.69
C HIS A 23 -9.67 10.76 4.27
N THR A 24 -9.97 9.45 4.15
CA THR A 24 -9.04 8.48 3.56
C THR A 24 -9.62 7.91 2.26
N GLU A 25 -8.84 7.95 1.19
CA GLU A 25 -9.24 7.36 -0.09
C GLU A 25 -9.03 5.83 -0.06
N PRO A 26 -9.97 5.01 -0.55
CA PRO A 26 -9.78 3.57 -0.64
C PRO A 26 -8.66 3.18 -1.62
N VAL A 27 -8.66 3.79 -2.80
CA VAL A 27 -7.62 3.65 -3.83
C VAL A 27 -7.63 4.90 -4.71
N SER A 28 -6.46 5.33 -5.19
CA SER A 28 -6.32 6.48 -6.06
C SER A 28 -5.42 6.18 -7.26
N SER A 29 -5.81 6.68 -8.43
CA SER A 29 -5.01 6.66 -9.65
C SER A 29 -4.25 7.98 -9.92
N VAL A 30 -4.31 8.93 -9.00
CA VAL A 30 -3.69 10.26 -9.20
C VAL A 30 -2.19 10.17 -9.51
N MET A 31 -1.47 9.32 -8.78
CA MET A 31 -0.04 9.14 -9.02
C MET A 31 0.25 8.65 -10.45
N GLU A 32 -0.54 7.70 -10.94
CA GLU A 32 -0.39 7.17 -12.30
C GLU A 32 -0.70 8.24 -13.36
N LEU A 33 -1.76 9.02 -13.16
CA LEU A 33 -2.10 10.15 -14.03
C LEU A 33 -0.97 11.19 -14.08
N MET A 34 -0.41 11.54 -12.93
CA MET A 34 0.73 12.46 -12.83
C MET A 34 1.95 11.90 -13.57
N TYR A 35 2.27 10.62 -13.36
CA TYR A 35 3.39 9.95 -14.00
C TYR A 35 3.25 9.96 -15.54
N HIS A 36 2.13 9.46 -16.07
CA HIS A 36 1.91 9.38 -17.50
C HIS A 36 1.84 10.76 -18.16
N THR A 37 1.29 11.76 -17.48
CA THR A 37 1.26 13.13 -18.00
C THR A 37 2.65 13.75 -18.02
N GLU A 38 3.46 13.52 -16.99
CA GLU A 38 4.85 13.98 -16.97
C GLU A 38 5.68 13.34 -18.09
N GLU A 39 5.55 12.02 -18.27
CA GLU A 39 6.22 11.29 -19.35
C GLU A 39 5.75 11.75 -20.74
N TYR A 40 4.45 12.03 -20.91
CA TYR A 40 3.93 12.60 -22.14
C TYR A 40 4.60 13.95 -22.45
N PHE A 41 4.72 14.86 -21.49
CA PHE A 41 5.38 16.14 -21.69
C PHE A 41 6.87 15.99 -22.03
N LYS A 42 7.56 14.99 -21.48
CA LYS A 42 8.97 14.71 -21.82
C LYS A 42 9.14 14.18 -23.25
N GLN A 43 8.18 13.43 -23.77
CA GLN A 43 8.29 12.68 -25.03
C GLN A 43 7.57 13.36 -26.20
N SER A 44 6.60 14.24 -25.94
CA SER A 44 5.76 14.87 -26.98
C SER A 44 6.57 15.87 -27.82
N GLU A 45 6.70 15.61 -29.11
CA GLU A 45 7.35 16.53 -30.07
C GLU A 45 6.66 17.90 -30.13
N GLN A 46 5.31 17.91 -30.06
CA GLN A 46 4.53 19.15 -30.03
C GLN A 46 4.86 20.00 -28.82
N TYR A 47 4.97 19.35 -27.64
CA TYR A 47 5.34 20.06 -26.40
C TYR A 47 6.80 20.51 -26.43
N GLN A 48 7.72 19.68 -26.93
CA GLN A 48 9.14 20.04 -27.05
C GLN A 48 9.34 21.21 -28.02
N GLY A 49 8.52 21.31 -29.07
CA GLY A 49 8.54 22.43 -30.04
C GLY A 49 8.09 23.77 -29.45
N TYR A 50 7.24 23.75 -28.40
CA TYR A 50 6.76 24.96 -27.73
C TYR A 50 6.56 24.70 -26.23
N GLN A 51 7.66 24.60 -25.50
CA GLN A 51 7.66 24.28 -24.09
C GLN A 51 7.06 25.41 -23.24
N LYS A 52 6.14 25.02 -22.33
CA LYS A 52 5.59 25.86 -21.27
C LYS A 52 5.71 25.11 -19.94
N PRO A 53 6.90 25.03 -19.32
CA PRO A 53 7.13 24.25 -18.11
C PRO A 53 6.17 24.58 -16.97
N GLN A 54 5.85 25.87 -16.79
CA GLN A 54 4.91 26.33 -15.77
C GLN A 54 3.48 25.81 -16.00
N ASN A 55 3.06 25.64 -17.25
CA ASN A 55 1.74 25.06 -17.56
C ASN A 55 1.74 23.56 -17.31
N ALA A 56 2.82 22.86 -17.68
CA ALA A 56 2.97 21.43 -17.38
C ALA A 56 2.92 21.18 -15.87
N HIS A 57 3.65 21.98 -15.09
CA HIS A 57 3.62 21.90 -13.63
C HIS A 57 2.19 22.08 -13.10
N LYS A 58 1.48 23.13 -13.51
CA LYS A 58 0.09 23.40 -13.08
C LYS A 58 -0.86 22.26 -13.45
N ILE A 59 -0.72 21.69 -14.66
CA ILE A 59 -1.55 20.57 -15.10
C ILE A 59 -1.32 19.35 -14.19
N ILE A 60 -0.08 19.01 -13.94
CA ILE A 60 0.25 17.84 -13.09
C ILE A 60 -0.20 18.06 -11.64
N SER A 61 0.06 19.24 -11.08
CA SER A 61 -0.38 19.58 -9.71
C SER A 61 -1.90 19.56 -9.56
N SER A 62 -2.64 19.96 -10.59
CA SER A 62 -4.09 20.02 -10.54
C SER A 62 -4.80 18.66 -10.44
N PHE A 63 -4.12 17.55 -10.74
CA PHE A 63 -4.74 16.23 -10.60
C PHE A 63 -5.15 15.95 -9.15
N ILE A 64 -4.30 16.25 -8.17
CA ILE A 64 -4.63 16.02 -6.76
C ILE A 64 -5.72 17.00 -6.29
N GLU A 65 -5.66 18.26 -6.72
CA GLU A 65 -6.65 19.28 -6.38
C GLU A 65 -8.04 18.93 -6.95
N ASN A 66 -8.09 18.48 -8.21
CA ASN A 66 -9.36 18.12 -8.85
C ASN A 66 -9.91 16.78 -8.33
N GLN A 67 -9.06 15.81 -7.98
CA GLN A 67 -9.50 14.53 -7.39
C GLN A 67 -10.31 14.75 -6.12
N TYR A 68 -9.94 15.75 -5.33
CA TYR A 68 -10.53 16.00 -4.01
C TYR A 68 -11.27 17.34 -3.91
N CYS A 69 -11.64 17.95 -5.05
CA CYS A 69 -12.26 19.29 -5.08
C CYS A 69 -13.62 19.39 -4.36
N GLU A 70 -14.31 18.27 -4.15
CA GLU A 70 -15.60 18.21 -3.43
C GLU A 70 -15.44 17.85 -1.95
N ARG A 71 -14.18 17.69 -1.46
CA ARG A 71 -13.90 17.37 -0.07
C ARG A 71 -13.74 18.62 0.78
N GLU A 72 -14.33 18.60 1.97
CA GLU A 72 -14.31 19.70 2.93
C GLU A 72 -13.43 19.38 4.15
N GLU A 73 -12.92 18.15 4.27
CA GLU A 73 -12.07 17.72 5.36
C GLU A 73 -10.72 18.45 5.33
N GLU A 74 -10.19 18.77 6.49
CA GLU A 74 -8.92 19.51 6.63
C GLU A 74 -7.72 18.70 6.10
N ILE A 75 -7.81 17.36 6.19
CA ILE A 75 -6.75 16.44 5.79
C ILE A 75 -7.34 15.38 4.87
N ILE A 76 -6.64 15.18 3.76
CA ILE A 76 -6.95 14.11 2.82
C ILE A 76 -5.77 13.15 2.74
N ILE A 77 -6.03 11.88 2.96
CA ILE A 77 -5.03 10.82 2.84
C ILE A 77 -5.28 10.03 1.55
N ASP A 78 -4.59 10.40 0.50
CA ASP A 78 -4.56 9.66 -0.76
C ASP A 78 -3.95 8.27 -0.56
N HIS A 79 -4.43 7.27 -1.29
CA HIS A 79 -3.96 5.89 -1.18
C HIS A 79 -3.44 5.35 -2.51
N CYS A 80 -2.12 5.32 -2.66
CA CYS A 80 -1.43 4.64 -3.75
C CYS A 80 -0.14 4.00 -3.25
N ARG A 81 0.05 2.72 -3.53
CA ARG A 81 1.23 1.95 -3.09
C ARG A 81 2.53 2.44 -3.69
N ALA A 82 2.48 3.14 -4.82
CA ALA A 82 3.65 3.65 -5.51
C ALA A 82 4.20 4.98 -4.96
N TRP A 83 3.51 5.64 -4.01
CA TRP A 83 3.99 6.92 -3.45
C TRP A 83 5.42 6.88 -2.91
N PRO A 84 5.88 5.83 -2.18
CA PRO A 84 7.25 5.80 -1.65
C PRO A 84 8.33 5.82 -2.74
N ASN A 85 8.04 5.27 -3.92
CA ASN A 85 8.95 5.37 -5.06
C ASN A 85 8.86 6.71 -5.81
N ASN A 86 7.87 7.55 -5.49
CA ASN A 86 7.57 8.80 -6.16
C ASN A 86 7.69 10.04 -5.25
N ILE A 87 8.53 10.00 -4.23
CA ILE A 87 8.71 11.09 -3.26
C ILE A 87 9.17 12.38 -3.94
N GLU A 88 10.09 12.31 -4.91
CA GLU A 88 10.52 13.50 -5.66
C GLU A 88 9.37 14.13 -6.47
N ARG A 89 8.45 13.31 -6.99
CA ARG A 89 7.23 13.83 -7.66
C ARG A 89 6.30 14.52 -6.67
N LEU A 90 6.09 13.94 -5.48
CA LEU A 90 5.33 14.59 -4.40
C LEU A 90 5.97 15.94 -4.03
N LYS A 91 7.29 15.99 -3.88
CA LYS A 91 8.02 17.23 -3.54
C LYS A 91 7.94 18.28 -4.64
N THR A 92 7.95 17.84 -5.88
CA THR A 92 7.91 18.75 -7.03
C THR A 92 6.52 19.36 -7.23
N TYR A 93 5.45 18.55 -7.12
CA TYR A 93 4.14 18.97 -7.60
C TYR A 93 3.11 19.19 -6.49
N ILE A 94 3.32 18.67 -5.28
CA ILE A 94 2.29 18.67 -4.24
C ILE A 94 2.77 19.38 -2.97
N THR A 95 3.84 18.89 -2.34
CA THR A 95 4.32 19.45 -1.06
C THR A 95 5.80 19.16 -0.87
N PRO A 96 6.59 20.14 -0.38
CA PRO A 96 8.02 19.95 -0.14
C PRO A 96 8.32 18.92 0.98
N ASN A 97 7.35 18.66 1.86
CA ASN A 97 7.49 17.74 2.98
C ASN A 97 6.38 16.69 2.97
N PRO A 98 6.42 15.72 2.06
CA PRO A 98 5.42 14.67 1.99
C PRO A 98 5.45 13.79 3.25
N LYS A 99 4.27 13.32 3.67
CA LYS A 99 4.08 12.39 4.78
C LYS A 99 3.39 11.15 4.25
N ILE A 100 4.04 9.99 4.34
CA ILE A 100 3.53 8.73 3.78
C ILE A 100 3.38 7.72 4.90
N ILE A 101 2.15 7.35 5.24
CA ILE A 101 1.87 6.27 6.19
C ILE A 101 1.95 4.95 5.43
N CYS A 102 2.79 4.04 5.91
CA CYS A 102 3.07 2.74 5.30
C CYS A 102 2.68 1.60 6.24
N PRO A 103 1.42 1.12 6.21
CA PRO A 103 1.08 -0.13 6.89
C PRO A 103 1.92 -1.28 6.37
N VAL A 104 2.58 -1.98 7.29
CA VAL A 104 3.46 -3.10 6.99
C VAL A 104 3.16 -4.31 7.85
N ARG A 105 3.60 -5.47 7.40
CA ARG A 105 3.40 -6.75 8.09
C ARG A 105 4.47 -7.73 7.67
N ASN A 106 4.79 -8.69 8.54
CA ASN A 106 5.67 -9.79 8.20
C ASN A 106 5.25 -10.45 6.88
N ILE A 107 6.20 -10.64 5.95
CA ILE A 107 5.90 -11.09 4.59
C ILE A 107 5.27 -12.49 4.58
N THR A 108 5.74 -13.41 5.43
CA THR A 108 5.13 -14.74 5.51
C THR A 108 3.70 -14.67 6.07
N GLU A 109 3.37 -13.72 6.95
CA GLU A 109 1.99 -13.49 7.39
C GLU A 109 1.11 -12.85 6.31
N VAL A 110 1.66 -11.97 5.46
CA VAL A 110 0.98 -11.44 4.28
C VAL A 110 0.60 -12.58 3.34
N LEU A 111 1.55 -13.44 2.98
CA LEU A 111 1.33 -14.60 2.13
C LEU A 111 0.31 -15.58 2.75
N THR A 112 0.43 -15.86 4.05
CA THR A 112 -0.55 -16.67 4.82
C THR A 112 -1.97 -16.09 4.71
N SER A 113 -2.10 -14.77 4.79
CA SER A 113 -3.40 -14.10 4.65
C SER A 113 -3.99 -14.28 3.26
N PHE A 114 -3.18 -14.17 2.20
CA PHE A 114 -3.63 -14.43 0.82
C PHE A 114 -4.06 -15.87 0.61
N ILE A 115 -3.22 -16.84 0.96
CA ILE A 115 -3.54 -18.27 0.79
C ILE A 115 -4.79 -18.66 1.57
N THR A 116 -4.91 -18.18 2.82
CA THR A 116 -6.12 -18.42 3.64
C THR A 116 -7.38 -17.82 3.00
N MET A 117 -7.27 -16.66 2.37
CA MET A 117 -8.39 -16.01 1.67
C MET A 117 -8.74 -16.78 0.39
N ILE A 118 -7.77 -17.18 -0.40
CA ILE A 118 -7.97 -18.00 -1.61
C ILE A 118 -8.68 -19.31 -1.26
N HIS A 119 -8.26 -20.01 -0.22
CA HIS A 119 -8.91 -21.26 0.21
C HIS A 119 -10.36 -21.08 0.65
N ARG A 120 -10.77 -19.87 1.12
CA ARG A 120 -12.18 -19.57 1.42
C ARG A 120 -13.00 -19.26 0.18
N ASN A 121 -12.36 -18.90 -0.92
CA ASN A 121 -12.97 -18.52 -2.19
C ASN A 121 -12.67 -19.54 -3.29
N SER A 122 -12.68 -20.83 -2.95
CA SER A 122 -12.22 -21.93 -3.82
C SER A 122 -13.16 -22.29 -4.97
N ASP A 123 -14.35 -21.66 -5.06
CA ASP A 123 -15.37 -22.02 -6.03
C ASP A 123 -15.02 -21.56 -7.46
N GLU A 124 -14.13 -20.55 -7.60
CA GLU A 124 -13.71 -20.00 -8.88
C GLU A 124 -12.24 -19.63 -8.87
N PHE A 125 -11.61 -19.64 -10.05
CA PHE A 125 -10.24 -19.16 -10.20
C PHE A 125 -10.17 -17.63 -9.97
N ASN A 126 -9.36 -17.25 -9.00
CA ASN A 126 -9.04 -15.84 -8.72
C ASN A 126 -8.00 -15.30 -9.71
N PHE A 127 -7.67 -14.01 -9.60
CA PHE A 127 -6.71 -13.37 -10.51
C PHE A 127 -5.31 -13.99 -10.49
N ILE A 128 -4.86 -14.52 -9.34
CA ILE A 128 -3.56 -15.19 -9.20
C ILE A 128 -3.59 -16.53 -9.94
N ASP A 129 -4.64 -17.30 -9.75
CA ASP A 129 -4.81 -18.61 -10.40
C ASP A 129 -4.88 -18.44 -11.92
N LYS A 130 -5.59 -17.42 -12.42
CA LYS A 130 -5.64 -17.09 -13.85
C LYS A 130 -4.26 -16.75 -14.39
N ALA A 131 -3.50 -15.89 -13.69
CA ALA A 131 -2.15 -15.53 -14.11
C ALA A 131 -1.20 -16.76 -14.14
N LEU A 132 -1.31 -17.68 -13.17
CA LEU A 132 -0.53 -18.91 -13.15
C LEU A 132 -0.88 -19.82 -14.35
N ILE A 133 -2.16 -19.99 -14.65
CA ILE A 133 -2.63 -20.78 -15.78
C ILE A 133 -2.14 -20.19 -17.10
N ASP A 134 -2.29 -18.87 -17.27
CA ASP A 134 -1.84 -18.14 -18.48
C ASP A 134 -0.32 -18.23 -18.67
N GLY A 135 0.44 -18.25 -17.57
CA GLY A 135 1.89 -18.44 -17.55
C GLY A 135 2.33 -19.91 -17.71
N GLY A 136 1.39 -20.88 -17.76
CA GLY A 136 1.70 -22.32 -17.86
C GLY A 136 2.22 -22.95 -16.57
N PHE A 137 1.94 -22.33 -15.42
CA PHE A 137 2.32 -22.85 -14.10
C PHE A 137 1.20 -23.67 -13.47
N SER A 138 1.56 -24.59 -12.55
CA SER A 138 0.58 -25.31 -11.74
C SER A 138 -0.06 -24.37 -10.72
N VAL A 139 -1.35 -24.60 -10.45
CA VAL A 139 -2.12 -23.85 -9.46
C VAL A 139 -1.99 -24.53 -8.12
N ASP A 140 -0.97 -24.16 -7.37
CA ASP A 140 -0.70 -24.59 -6.01
C ASP A 140 -0.26 -23.40 -5.13
N ASP A 141 -0.23 -23.58 -3.81
CA ASP A 141 0.05 -22.49 -2.88
C ASP A 141 1.48 -21.96 -2.97
N ASP A 142 2.45 -22.81 -3.30
CA ASP A 142 3.82 -22.37 -3.48
C ASP A 142 3.96 -21.46 -4.71
N ASN A 143 3.34 -21.82 -5.83
CA ASN A 143 3.32 -20.99 -7.02
C ASN A 143 2.51 -19.71 -6.84
N ARG A 144 1.39 -19.73 -6.09
CA ARG A 144 0.66 -18.53 -5.71
C ARG A 144 1.54 -17.57 -4.91
N CYS A 145 2.29 -18.07 -3.92
CA CYS A 145 3.22 -17.26 -3.14
C CYS A 145 4.36 -16.71 -4.01
N GLN A 146 4.91 -17.51 -4.91
CA GLN A 146 5.95 -17.08 -5.83
C GLN A 146 5.45 -16.01 -6.81
N TYR A 147 4.23 -16.14 -7.32
CA TYR A 147 3.60 -15.11 -8.15
C TYR A 147 3.42 -13.79 -7.39
N LEU A 148 2.88 -13.82 -6.16
CA LEU A 148 2.69 -12.63 -5.33
C LEU A 148 4.01 -11.90 -5.03
N MET A 149 5.12 -12.63 -4.97
CA MET A 149 6.47 -12.14 -4.70
C MET A 149 7.35 -12.07 -5.96
N GLY A 150 6.79 -12.25 -7.14
CA GLY A 150 7.46 -12.05 -8.42
C GLY A 150 7.34 -10.59 -8.88
N ASP A 151 8.03 -10.24 -9.97
CA ASP A 151 8.13 -8.85 -10.47
C ASP A 151 6.77 -8.21 -10.78
N GLU A 152 5.80 -9.00 -11.21
CA GLU A 152 4.41 -8.55 -11.47
C GLU A 152 3.50 -8.73 -10.25
N GLY A 153 4.01 -9.31 -9.17
CA GLY A 153 3.24 -9.61 -7.96
C GLY A 153 2.95 -8.39 -7.12
N ILE A 154 1.71 -8.24 -6.69
CA ILE A 154 1.25 -7.05 -5.93
C ILE A 154 1.94 -6.87 -4.57
N VAL A 155 2.49 -7.94 -3.99
CA VAL A 155 3.24 -7.87 -2.73
C VAL A 155 4.65 -7.35 -3.00
N GLU A 156 5.34 -7.94 -4.00
CA GLU A 156 6.68 -7.51 -4.40
C GLU A 156 6.70 -6.07 -4.88
N GLN A 157 5.76 -5.67 -5.73
CA GLN A 157 5.69 -4.29 -6.23
C GLN A 157 5.53 -3.26 -5.09
N ALA A 158 4.67 -3.56 -4.10
CA ALA A 158 4.49 -2.68 -2.95
C ALA A 158 5.73 -2.66 -2.05
N LEU A 159 6.35 -3.80 -1.81
CA LEU A 159 7.57 -3.94 -1.02
C LEU A 159 8.74 -3.22 -1.68
N TRP A 160 8.89 -3.39 -2.99
CA TRP A 160 9.89 -2.70 -3.79
C TRP A 160 9.69 -1.18 -3.74
N ALA A 161 8.47 -0.68 -3.97
CA ALA A 161 8.19 0.76 -3.96
C ALA A 161 8.56 1.41 -2.62
N GLN A 162 8.24 0.76 -1.50
CA GLN A 162 8.63 1.24 -0.17
C GLN A 162 10.16 1.19 0.04
N SER A 163 10.83 0.12 -0.42
CA SER A 163 12.28 -0.04 -0.27
C SER A 163 13.08 1.05 -1.00
N GLN A 164 12.55 1.57 -2.12
CA GLN A 164 13.19 2.65 -2.87
C GLN A 164 13.38 3.93 -2.04
N ALA A 165 12.46 4.22 -1.11
CA ALA A 165 12.64 5.35 -0.20
C ALA A 165 13.83 5.12 0.77
N PHE A 166 14.02 3.90 1.26
CA PHE A 166 15.18 3.57 2.11
C PHE A 166 16.49 3.63 1.32
N ILE A 167 16.53 3.08 0.12
CA ILE A 167 17.72 3.10 -0.75
C ILE A 167 18.14 4.53 -1.11
N ARG A 168 17.16 5.43 -1.28
CA ARG A 168 17.43 6.86 -1.61
C ARG A 168 17.60 7.75 -0.38
N HIS A 169 17.53 7.20 0.84
CA HIS A 169 17.56 7.97 2.10
C HIS A 169 16.40 8.97 2.25
N ASP A 170 15.25 8.61 1.70
CA ASP A 170 13.99 9.35 1.80
C ASP A 170 13.03 8.74 2.84
N ASP A 171 13.47 7.74 3.58
CA ASP A 171 12.70 7.04 4.62
C ASP A 171 12.18 7.95 5.73
N LYS A 172 12.79 9.13 5.93
CA LYS A 172 12.30 10.17 6.85
C LYS A 172 10.88 10.67 6.53
N TYR A 173 10.43 10.51 5.29
CA TYR A 173 9.07 10.86 4.86
C TYR A 173 8.06 9.73 5.08
N LEU A 174 8.51 8.55 5.55
CA LEU A 174 7.70 7.38 5.76
C LEU A 174 7.47 7.12 7.25
N LEU A 175 6.23 6.83 7.62
CA LEU A 175 5.89 6.21 8.91
C LEU A 175 5.51 4.75 8.68
N MET A 176 6.39 3.84 9.07
CA MET A 176 6.10 2.41 9.04
C MET A 176 5.16 2.05 10.19
N VAL A 177 3.99 1.49 9.88
CA VAL A 177 2.96 1.10 10.84
C VAL A 177 2.81 -0.42 10.80
N GLU A 178 3.34 -1.10 11.79
CA GLU A 178 3.25 -2.55 11.91
C GLU A 178 1.81 -2.99 12.18
N TYR A 179 1.37 -4.03 11.47
CA TYR A 179 0.05 -4.63 11.71
C TYR A 179 -0.11 -5.10 13.17
N ASP A 180 0.94 -5.67 13.74
CA ASP A 180 0.91 -6.15 15.11
C ASP A 180 0.75 -5.02 16.13
N ASP A 181 1.40 -3.87 15.92
CA ASP A 181 1.21 -2.68 16.76
C ASP A 181 -0.23 -2.17 16.62
N LEU A 182 -0.73 -2.09 15.38
CA LEU A 182 -2.09 -1.61 15.11
C LEU A 182 -3.17 -2.44 15.82
N VAL A 183 -2.99 -3.75 15.94
CA VAL A 183 -4.00 -4.64 16.56
C VAL A 183 -3.77 -4.91 18.04
N ASN A 184 -2.56 -4.78 18.56
CA ASN A 184 -2.25 -5.06 19.97
C ASN A 184 -2.20 -3.78 20.83
N THR A 185 -1.74 -2.65 20.24
CA THR A 185 -1.65 -1.34 20.89
C THR A 185 -2.23 -0.25 20.00
N PRO A 186 -3.54 -0.35 19.62
CA PRO A 186 -4.13 0.53 18.61
C PRO A 186 -4.10 2.01 19.01
N GLU A 187 -4.36 2.35 20.26
CA GLU A 187 -4.34 3.74 20.71
C GLU A 187 -2.94 4.37 20.58
N GLU A 188 -1.90 3.63 21.00
CA GLU A 188 -0.51 4.08 20.92
C GLU A 188 -0.08 4.25 19.45
N THR A 189 -0.48 3.31 18.60
CA THR A 189 -0.25 3.35 17.16
C THR A 189 -0.94 4.56 16.52
N MET A 190 -2.20 4.83 16.85
CA MET A 190 -2.91 6.00 16.33
C MET A 190 -2.26 7.30 16.82
N ARG A 191 -1.84 7.41 18.08
CA ARG A 191 -1.11 8.59 18.59
C ARG A 191 0.19 8.84 17.80
N ARG A 192 0.95 7.80 17.45
CA ARG A 192 2.14 7.91 16.58
C ARG A 192 1.79 8.47 15.20
N ILE A 193 0.67 8.02 14.62
CA ILE A 193 0.21 8.50 13.31
C ILE A 193 -0.17 9.98 13.38
N TYR A 194 -0.95 10.39 14.38
CA TYR A 194 -1.36 11.78 14.56
C TYR A 194 -0.16 12.72 14.81
N ASN A 195 0.81 12.26 15.62
CA ASN A 195 2.08 12.99 15.81
C ASN A 195 2.87 13.11 14.49
N PHE A 196 2.92 12.07 13.67
CA PHE A 196 3.56 12.12 12.36
C PHE A 196 2.85 13.06 11.39
N LEU A 197 1.53 13.10 11.44
CA LEU A 197 0.72 14.05 10.66
C LEU A 197 0.81 15.48 11.20
N GLU A 198 1.27 15.67 12.43
CA GLU A 198 1.36 16.96 13.14
C GLU A 198 -0.01 17.59 13.40
N VAL A 199 -0.96 16.75 13.81
CA VAL A 199 -2.33 17.15 14.14
C VAL A 199 -2.76 16.64 15.51
N ASP A 200 -3.77 17.29 16.10
CA ASP A 200 -4.29 16.90 17.40
C ASP A 200 -4.91 15.50 17.36
N TYR A 201 -4.65 14.74 18.42
CA TYR A 201 -5.15 13.38 18.53
C TYR A 201 -6.68 13.34 18.67
N TYR A 202 -7.31 12.53 17.83
CA TYR A 202 -8.73 12.19 17.92
C TYR A 202 -8.92 10.88 18.69
N HIS A 203 -9.93 10.80 19.54
CA HIS A 203 -10.24 9.58 20.29
C HIS A 203 -11.04 8.60 19.46
N HIS A 204 -10.41 7.47 19.13
CA HIS A 204 -11.01 6.41 18.30
C HIS A 204 -11.74 5.36 19.12
N ASP A 205 -12.85 4.83 18.58
CA ASP A 205 -13.53 3.64 19.12
C ASP A 205 -13.01 2.37 18.43
N PHE A 206 -12.14 1.64 19.11
CA PHE A 206 -11.56 0.39 18.62
C PHE A 206 -12.52 -0.82 18.73
N ASN A 207 -13.68 -0.64 19.33
CA ASN A 207 -14.72 -1.67 19.49
C ASN A 207 -15.90 -1.49 18.52
N ASN A 208 -15.92 -0.41 17.75
CA ASN A 208 -16.95 -0.11 16.75
C ASN A 208 -16.31 0.45 15.48
N VAL A 209 -15.60 -0.42 14.76
CA VAL A 209 -14.92 -0.04 13.52
C VAL A 209 -15.85 -0.31 12.33
N GLN A 210 -16.08 0.70 11.51
CA GLN A 210 -16.93 0.60 10.32
C GLN A 210 -16.10 0.93 9.09
N ASN A 211 -16.18 0.07 8.06
CA ASN A 211 -15.62 0.39 6.75
C ASN A 211 -16.67 1.14 5.92
N ASN A 212 -16.51 2.44 5.80
CA ASN A 212 -17.40 3.32 5.02
C ASN A 212 -17.07 3.31 3.54
N HIS A 213 -15.94 2.75 3.13
CA HIS A 213 -15.48 2.68 1.74
C HIS A 213 -15.55 1.25 1.24
N ARG A 214 -16.46 1.00 0.30
CA ARG A 214 -16.58 -0.30 -0.37
C ARG A 214 -15.89 -0.22 -1.74
N GLU A 215 -14.80 -0.93 -1.87
CA GLU A 215 -14.17 -1.19 -3.17
C GLU A 215 -14.88 -2.39 -3.84
N SER A 216 -15.06 -2.35 -5.17
CA SER A 216 -15.52 -3.54 -5.90
C SER A 216 -14.41 -4.60 -5.89
N GLU A 217 -14.79 -5.82 -5.57
CA GLU A 217 -13.87 -6.98 -5.52
C GLU A 217 -14.05 -7.90 -6.74
N ASP A 218 -15.00 -7.58 -7.62
CA ASP A 218 -15.40 -8.43 -8.75
C ASP A 218 -14.24 -8.71 -9.70
N GLN A 219 -13.40 -7.72 -9.96
CA GLN A 219 -12.23 -7.85 -10.83
C GLN A 219 -11.17 -8.83 -10.30
N TRP A 220 -11.13 -9.06 -8.99
CA TRP A 220 -10.15 -9.94 -8.36
C TRP A 220 -10.66 -11.37 -8.20
N ASN A 221 -11.98 -11.54 -8.25
CA ASN A 221 -12.66 -12.80 -7.95
C ASN A 221 -12.23 -13.39 -6.58
N LEU A 222 -12.11 -12.49 -5.59
CA LEU A 222 -11.76 -12.79 -4.20
C LEU A 222 -12.68 -11.97 -3.28
N LYS A 223 -13.66 -12.62 -2.67
CA LYS A 223 -14.58 -12.00 -1.71
C LYS A 223 -13.87 -11.70 -0.39
N ASP A 224 -14.36 -10.67 0.30
CA ASP A 224 -13.88 -10.24 1.62
C ASP A 224 -12.41 -9.75 1.63
N MET A 225 -11.89 -9.31 0.48
CA MET A 225 -10.53 -8.76 0.40
C MET A 225 -10.37 -7.52 1.28
N HIS A 226 -11.40 -6.67 1.34
CA HIS A 226 -11.44 -5.42 2.11
C HIS A 226 -12.37 -5.49 3.31
N TYR A 227 -12.71 -6.69 3.78
CA TYR A 227 -13.56 -6.86 4.95
C TYR A 227 -12.85 -6.38 6.22
N VAL A 228 -13.51 -5.51 6.97
CA VAL A 228 -13.09 -5.03 8.29
C VAL A 228 -14.10 -5.52 9.33
N ARG A 229 -13.60 -5.97 10.46
CA ARG A 229 -14.44 -6.36 11.60
C ARG A 229 -14.79 -5.15 12.46
N ASP A 230 -15.90 -5.26 13.16
CA ASP A 230 -16.39 -4.25 14.08
C ASP A 230 -15.46 -3.97 15.28
N LYS A 231 -14.47 -4.85 15.52
CA LYS A 231 -13.49 -4.70 16.61
C LYS A 231 -12.07 -4.93 16.14
N VAL A 232 -11.16 -4.09 16.63
CA VAL A 232 -9.73 -4.30 16.45
C VAL A 232 -9.30 -5.56 17.18
N LYS A 233 -8.90 -6.57 16.41
CA LYS A 233 -8.44 -7.85 16.95
C LYS A 233 -7.50 -8.55 16.00
N LYS A 234 -6.36 -9.06 16.49
CA LYS A 234 -5.47 -9.91 15.69
C LYS A 234 -6.18 -11.21 15.34
N ILE A 235 -6.25 -11.50 14.04
CA ILE A 235 -6.74 -12.75 13.51
C ILE A 235 -5.83 -13.14 12.35
N SER A 236 -4.88 -14.01 12.64
CA SER A 236 -4.04 -14.63 11.65
C SER A 236 -3.85 -16.09 12.01
N LYS A 237 -3.81 -16.95 10.98
CA LYS A 237 -3.25 -18.29 11.15
C LYS A 237 -1.73 -18.14 11.29
N LYS A 238 -1.09 -19.10 11.93
CA LYS A 238 0.37 -19.15 11.94
C LYS A 238 0.87 -19.49 10.53
N PRO A 239 1.93 -18.84 10.04
CA PRO A 239 2.48 -19.16 8.73
C PRO A 239 2.82 -20.65 8.56
N GLU A 240 3.31 -21.30 9.60
CA GLU A 240 3.69 -22.71 9.62
C GLU A 240 2.50 -23.67 9.41
N ASP A 241 1.28 -23.23 9.69
CA ASP A 241 0.05 -24.00 9.51
C ASP A 241 -0.50 -23.92 8.08
N VAL A 242 0.05 -23.02 7.23
CA VAL A 242 -0.51 -22.69 5.90
C VAL A 242 0.55 -22.80 4.79
N LEU A 243 1.76 -22.33 5.06
CA LEU A 243 2.81 -22.24 4.03
C LEU A 243 3.78 -23.42 4.14
N SER A 244 4.31 -23.84 3.00
CA SER A 244 5.35 -24.86 2.95
C SER A 244 6.65 -24.38 3.60
N PRO A 245 7.50 -25.30 4.09
CA PRO A 245 8.83 -24.96 4.60
C PRO A 245 9.71 -24.24 3.55
N PHE A 246 9.50 -24.50 2.27
CA PHE A 246 10.19 -23.83 1.17
C PHE A 246 9.84 -22.35 1.14
N ILE A 247 8.55 -21.98 1.14
CA ILE A 247 8.07 -20.60 1.14
C ILE A 247 8.50 -19.87 2.42
N LEU A 248 8.33 -20.49 3.58
CA LEU A 248 8.75 -19.91 4.86
C LEU A 248 10.23 -19.56 4.86
N ASN A 249 11.08 -20.47 4.38
CA ASN A 249 12.53 -20.24 4.36
C ASN A 249 12.95 -19.19 3.31
N ARG A 250 12.25 -19.17 2.16
CA ARG A 250 12.54 -18.25 1.06
C ARG A 250 12.24 -16.79 1.40
N TYR A 251 11.15 -16.53 2.10
CA TYR A 251 10.63 -15.16 2.34
C TYR A 251 10.76 -14.69 3.79
N LYS A 252 11.54 -15.38 4.61
CA LYS A 252 11.84 -14.92 5.97
C LYS A 252 12.77 -13.71 5.96
N LYS A 253 12.61 -12.81 6.94
CA LYS A 253 13.50 -11.67 7.20
C LYS A 253 13.66 -10.69 6.02
N LEU A 254 12.60 -10.53 5.23
CA LEU A 254 12.60 -9.51 4.17
C LEU A 254 12.23 -8.13 4.69
N GLU A 255 11.78 -8.01 5.93
CA GLU A 255 11.29 -6.79 6.58
C GLU A 255 12.45 -5.83 6.85
N TYR A 256 12.92 -5.11 5.82
CA TYR A 256 14.06 -4.19 5.89
C TYR A 256 13.81 -3.01 6.85
N TRP A 257 12.58 -2.65 7.12
CA TRP A 257 12.24 -1.64 8.12
C TRP A 257 12.48 -2.11 9.56
N LYS A 258 12.67 -3.42 9.78
CA LYS A 258 13.07 -4.03 11.06
C LYS A 258 14.54 -4.43 11.07
N TYR A 259 15.04 -4.85 9.91
CA TYR A 259 16.37 -5.44 9.74
C TYR A 259 17.16 -4.60 8.73
N PRO A 260 17.99 -3.65 9.20
CA PRO A 260 18.79 -2.79 8.29
C PRO A 260 19.75 -3.59 7.37
N ASP A 261 20.12 -4.80 7.79
CA ASP A 261 20.91 -5.77 7.03
C ASP A 261 20.07 -6.77 6.22
N SER A 262 18.80 -6.47 6.01
CA SER A 262 17.90 -7.31 5.25
C SER A 262 18.47 -7.60 3.86
N PRO A 263 18.48 -8.87 3.42
CA PRO A 263 18.94 -9.23 2.08
C PRO A 263 18.12 -8.57 0.97
N TYR A 264 16.94 -8.08 1.30
CA TYR A 264 16.08 -7.37 0.36
C TYR A 264 16.68 -6.02 -0.08
N LEU A 265 17.20 -5.22 0.85
CA LEU A 265 17.87 -3.95 0.52
C LEU A 265 19.18 -4.18 -0.23
N VAL A 266 19.96 -5.19 0.15
CA VAL A 266 21.21 -5.52 -0.53
C VAL A 266 20.97 -5.89 -2.00
N LYS A 267 19.94 -6.70 -2.28
CA LYS A 267 19.57 -7.10 -3.64
C LYS A 267 19.15 -5.92 -4.51
N ASN A 268 18.37 -5.00 -3.97
CA ASN A 268 17.73 -3.91 -4.73
C ASN A 268 18.51 -2.59 -4.71
N GLY A 269 19.52 -2.44 -3.84
CA GLY A 269 20.40 -1.27 -3.78
C GLY A 269 21.65 -1.35 -4.67
N SER A 270 21.86 -2.48 -5.35
CA SER A 270 23.05 -2.74 -6.19
C SER A 270 22.85 -2.45 -7.69
N ASN A 271 21.77 -1.76 -8.06
CA ASN A 271 21.46 -1.39 -9.45
C ASN A 271 21.73 0.08 -9.73
#